data_c87fe3844234f7af38a54e7eaceb0e28
#
_entry.id   c87fe3844234f7af38a54e7eaceb0e28
#
_cell.length_a   1.000
_cell.length_b   1.000
_cell.length_c   1.000
_cell.angle_alpha   90.00
_cell.angle_beta   90.00
_cell.angle_gamma   90.00
#
_symmetry.space_group_name_H-M   'P 1'
#
loop_
_entity.id
_entity.type
_entity.pdbx_description
1 polymer ?
#
loop_
_entity_poly.entity_id
_entity_poly.type
_entity_poly.pdbx_seq_one_letter_code
_entity_poly.pdbx_strand_id
1 'polypeptide(L)'
;MERRSFVRQAGLAGILAAGAAPAVVNAQANIRWRLASSFPKSLDTIYGAADVFAKKVGEMSGGKFQISVHSAGELLPAFGVVDGVQNGTVEVAHTAPYYFFGKDETFALGCAIPFGLNSRQMTAWMIEGNGLKLMREFYANFNIINFMGGNTGAQMGGWYRKPINSMADMKGLKFRVGGFAGKVVERMGGVPQNIPGGEIYQSLEKGTIDAAEWVGPYDDQKLGFNKVAPNYAFPGWWEGGPQLDFFIGTKAFAALTPEYKAIVEAAAAVAHVDMQAKYDARNPLALKQLVAGGTKLFRFPKDVMETAFKESMALYEDISAKNPNWKKVYADYAKFRADETLWFRFAEAGFDDFMQSQKF
;
A
#
# COMPACT_ATOMS: atom_id res chain seq x y z
N MET A 1 51.69 66.51 -9.11
CA MET A 1 51.65 65.07 -9.56
C MET A 1 51.27 64.14 -8.40
N GLU A 2 50.09 64.18 -7.79
CA GLU A 2 49.76 63.21 -6.73
C GLU A 2 48.27 62.98 -6.48
N ARG A 3 47.42 63.27 -7.43
CA ARG A 3 45.97 62.94 -7.31
C ARG A 3 45.50 61.71 -8.09
N ARG A 4 46.38 61.07 -8.87
CA ARG A 4 45.99 59.89 -9.65
C ARG A 4 46.34 58.53 -9.04
N SER A 5 47.18 58.48 -8.00
CA SER A 5 47.57 57.25 -7.36
C SER A 5 46.57 56.81 -6.26
N PHE A 6 45.84 57.76 -5.62
CA PHE A 6 44.94 57.47 -4.50
C PHE A 6 43.62 56.80 -4.97
N VAL A 7 43.17 57.12 -6.19
CA VAL A 7 41.92 56.51 -6.75
C VAL A 7 42.11 55.07 -7.25
N ARG A 8 43.36 54.71 -7.57
CA ARG A 8 43.66 53.32 -7.98
C ARG A 8 43.81 52.35 -6.82
N GLN A 9 44.21 52.78 -5.64
CA GLN A 9 44.33 51.93 -4.48
C GLN A 9 43.01 51.78 -3.71
N ALA A 10 42.10 52.76 -3.77
CA ALA A 10 40.76 52.66 -3.20
C ALA A 10 39.83 51.74 -4.01
N GLY A 11 40.04 51.67 -5.35
CA GLY A 11 39.27 50.79 -6.24
C GLY A 11 39.59 49.29 -6.12
N LEU A 12 40.84 48.95 -5.75
CA LEU A 12 41.24 47.52 -5.56
C LEU A 12 40.89 47.00 -4.16
N ALA A 13 40.80 47.82 -3.13
CA ALA A 13 40.37 47.42 -1.81
C ALA A 13 38.85 47.20 -1.72
N GLY A 14 38.04 47.89 -2.55
CA GLY A 14 36.59 47.72 -2.61
C GLY A 14 36.14 46.44 -3.32
N ILE A 15 36.94 45.89 -4.25
CA ILE A 15 36.61 44.67 -4.98
C ILE A 15 36.96 43.39 -4.20
N LEU A 16 37.92 43.45 -3.28
CA LEU A 16 38.30 42.34 -2.42
C LEU A 16 37.39 42.16 -1.17
N ALA A 17 36.62 43.18 -0.82
CA ALA A 17 35.69 43.10 0.31
C ALA A 17 34.28 42.58 -0.07
N ALA A 18 33.94 42.54 -1.38
CA ALA A 18 32.66 42.04 -1.84
C ALA A 18 32.64 40.53 -2.09
N GLY A 19 33.75 39.81 -1.91
CA GLY A 19 33.89 38.38 -2.23
C GLY A 19 33.89 37.44 -1.00
N ALA A 20 33.71 37.91 0.20
CA ALA A 20 33.74 37.06 1.41
C ALA A 20 32.51 37.28 2.28
N ALA A 21 31.31 37.21 1.68
CA ALA A 21 30.18 36.79 2.47
C ALA A 21 30.40 35.29 2.76
N PRO A 22 30.50 34.85 4.02
CA PRO A 22 30.52 33.42 4.29
C PRO A 22 29.22 32.87 3.72
N ALA A 23 29.32 31.97 2.72
CA ALA A 23 28.22 31.12 2.39
C ALA A 23 27.88 30.42 3.71
N VAL A 24 26.78 30.80 4.34
CA VAL A 24 26.21 30.05 5.43
C VAL A 24 25.75 28.75 4.77
N VAL A 25 26.68 27.80 4.68
CA VAL A 25 26.35 26.42 4.42
C VAL A 25 25.48 26.04 5.62
N ASN A 26 24.17 26.16 5.47
CA ASN A 26 23.23 25.57 6.40
C ASN A 26 23.58 24.08 6.44
N ALA A 27 24.37 23.67 7.43
CA ALA A 27 24.73 22.28 7.64
C ALA A 27 23.41 21.55 7.86
N GLN A 28 22.97 20.87 6.83
CA GLN A 28 21.75 20.08 6.83
C GLN A 28 21.83 19.10 8.02
N ALA A 29 20.88 19.18 8.94
CA ALA A 29 20.90 18.34 10.14
C ALA A 29 20.88 16.85 9.77
N ASN A 30 21.71 16.06 10.47
CA ASN A 30 21.64 14.62 10.35
C ASN A 30 20.34 14.13 11.00
N ILE A 31 19.52 13.44 10.21
CA ILE A 31 18.24 12.90 10.65
C ILE A 31 18.32 11.36 10.69
N ARG A 32 17.78 10.79 11.74
CA ARG A 32 17.62 9.34 11.88
C ARG A 32 16.19 9.04 12.26
N TRP A 33 15.50 8.28 11.42
CA TRP A 33 14.14 7.81 11.65
C TRP A 33 14.12 6.28 11.79
N ARG A 34 13.06 5.80 12.44
CA ARG A 34 12.72 4.37 12.51
C ARG A 34 11.44 4.16 11.72
N LEU A 35 11.46 3.14 10.87
CA LEU A 35 10.30 2.70 10.12
C LEU A 35 9.89 1.32 10.64
N ALA A 36 8.66 1.19 11.12
CA ALA A 36 8.05 -0.09 11.48
C ALA A 36 7.11 -0.56 10.35
N SER A 37 7.37 -1.76 9.83
CA SER A 37 6.55 -2.38 8.79
C SER A 37 5.55 -3.37 9.38
N SER A 38 4.36 -3.46 8.79
CA SER A 38 3.37 -4.49 9.11
C SER A 38 3.70 -5.87 8.49
N PHE A 39 4.78 -5.97 7.72
CA PHE A 39 5.05 -7.12 6.87
C PHE A 39 6.28 -7.91 7.32
N PRO A 40 6.31 -9.26 7.06
CA PRO A 40 7.46 -10.10 7.32
C PRO A 40 8.64 -9.74 6.41
N LYS A 41 9.86 -9.77 6.96
CA LYS A 41 11.10 -9.46 6.24
C LYS A 41 11.39 -10.40 5.06
N SER A 42 10.84 -11.62 5.06
CA SER A 42 11.00 -12.59 3.99
C SER A 42 10.35 -12.17 2.66
N LEU A 43 9.42 -11.20 2.69
CA LEU A 43 8.68 -10.73 1.52
C LEU A 43 9.35 -9.52 0.89
N ASP A 44 10.34 -9.75 0.02
CA ASP A 44 11.14 -8.72 -0.66
C ASP A 44 10.38 -7.90 -1.72
N THR A 45 9.10 -8.15 -1.87
CA THR A 45 8.11 -7.36 -2.58
C THR A 45 7.48 -6.33 -1.64
N ILE A 46 6.52 -6.78 -0.82
CA ILE A 46 5.73 -5.89 0.04
C ILE A 46 6.59 -5.25 1.16
N TYR A 47 7.41 -6.01 1.86
CA TYR A 47 8.37 -5.45 2.83
C TYR A 47 9.50 -4.69 2.12
N GLY A 48 9.96 -5.21 0.99
CA GLY A 48 11.06 -4.63 0.22
C GLY A 48 10.84 -3.19 -0.23
N ALA A 49 9.58 -2.71 -0.32
CA ALA A 49 9.30 -1.30 -0.61
C ALA A 49 9.79 -0.38 0.52
N ALA A 50 9.73 -0.82 1.78
CA ALA A 50 10.28 -0.06 2.90
C ALA A 50 11.81 0.06 2.82
N ASP A 51 12.50 -1.02 2.39
CA ASP A 51 13.94 -0.98 2.15
C ASP A 51 14.29 -0.03 0.99
N VAL A 52 13.53 -0.06 -0.11
CA VAL A 52 13.72 0.85 -1.26
C VAL A 52 13.53 2.29 -0.83
N PHE A 53 12.47 2.59 -0.08
CA PHE A 53 12.19 3.92 0.45
C PHE A 53 13.36 4.43 1.31
N ALA A 54 13.77 3.67 2.32
CA ALA A 54 14.86 4.03 3.22
C ALA A 54 16.18 4.25 2.47
N LYS A 55 16.51 3.35 1.54
CA LYS A 55 17.69 3.45 0.69
C LYS A 55 17.67 4.73 -0.14
N LYS A 56 16.54 5.05 -0.79
CA LYS A 56 16.42 6.25 -1.64
C LYS A 56 16.51 7.54 -0.83
N VAL A 57 15.90 7.59 0.35
CA VAL A 57 16.07 8.73 1.27
C VAL A 57 17.54 8.93 1.63
N GLY A 58 18.25 7.85 1.98
CA GLY A 58 19.68 7.91 2.29
C GLY A 58 20.53 8.36 1.10
N GLU A 59 20.32 7.80 -0.09
CA GLU A 59 21.06 8.15 -1.30
C GLU A 59 20.85 9.63 -1.68
N MET A 60 19.61 10.10 -1.76
CA MET A 60 19.28 11.47 -2.18
C MET A 60 19.70 12.53 -1.16
N SER A 61 19.81 12.18 0.12
CA SER A 61 20.27 13.09 1.17
C SER A 61 21.79 13.06 1.37
N GLY A 62 22.55 12.31 0.55
CA GLY A 62 23.99 12.13 0.76
C GLY A 62 24.33 11.49 2.11
N GLY A 63 23.47 10.61 2.62
CA GLY A 63 23.63 9.90 3.88
C GLY A 63 23.23 10.71 5.13
N LYS A 64 22.79 11.94 4.98
CA LYS A 64 22.43 12.82 6.12
C LYS A 64 21.05 12.49 6.71
N PHE A 65 20.15 11.92 5.92
CA PHE A 65 18.86 11.42 6.37
C PHE A 65 18.83 9.89 6.21
N GLN A 66 18.81 9.20 7.33
CA GLN A 66 18.84 7.73 7.37
C GLN A 66 17.58 7.20 8.05
N ILE A 67 17.03 6.12 7.51
CA ILE A 67 15.85 5.43 8.05
C ILE A 67 16.24 3.97 8.31
N SER A 68 16.12 3.52 9.56
CA SER A 68 16.24 2.11 9.91
C SER A 68 14.90 1.41 9.71
N VAL A 69 14.90 0.30 8.98
CA VAL A 69 13.68 -0.47 8.65
C VAL A 69 13.58 -1.68 9.56
N HIS A 70 12.40 -1.86 10.15
CA HIS A 70 12.10 -2.94 11.09
C HIS A 70 10.84 -3.68 10.64
N SER A 71 10.94 -5.02 10.61
CA SER A 71 9.82 -5.87 10.20
C SER A 71 8.75 -6.01 11.28
N ALA A 72 7.62 -6.59 10.90
CA ALA A 72 6.53 -6.88 11.85
C ALA A 72 7.04 -7.65 13.08
N GLY A 73 6.74 -7.13 14.27
CA GLY A 73 7.13 -7.72 15.54
C GLY A 73 8.51 -7.32 16.08
N GLU A 74 9.37 -6.64 15.30
CA GLU A 74 10.69 -6.19 15.81
C GLU A 74 10.57 -5.00 16.76
N LEU A 75 9.84 -3.96 16.39
CA LEU A 75 9.59 -2.80 17.25
C LEU A 75 8.14 -2.77 17.73
N LEU A 76 7.21 -3.11 16.85
CA LEU A 76 5.77 -3.03 17.08
C LEU A 76 5.08 -4.25 16.44
N PRO A 77 3.95 -4.71 17.01
CA PRO A 77 3.10 -5.70 16.35
C PRO A 77 2.64 -5.19 14.97
N ALA A 78 2.39 -6.10 14.02
CA ALA A 78 2.00 -5.77 12.65
C ALA A 78 0.84 -4.76 12.56
N PHE A 79 -0.16 -4.88 13.43
CA PHE A 79 -1.33 -4.01 13.48
C PHE A 79 -1.22 -2.87 14.51
N GLY A 80 -0.06 -2.72 15.16
CA GLY A 80 0.23 -1.63 16.10
C GLY A 80 1.04 -0.47 15.50
N VAL A 81 1.47 -0.57 14.23
CA VAL A 81 2.41 0.39 13.63
C VAL A 81 1.81 1.80 13.49
N VAL A 82 0.51 1.91 13.25
CA VAL A 82 -0.19 3.21 13.17
C VAL A 82 -0.23 3.89 14.53
N ASP A 83 -0.53 3.14 15.59
CA ASP A 83 -0.48 3.67 16.96
C ASP A 83 0.92 4.15 17.32
N GLY A 84 1.95 3.41 16.88
CA GLY A 84 3.34 3.80 17.06
C GLY A 84 3.68 5.15 16.43
N VAL A 85 3.18 5.42 15.22
CA VAL A 85 3.36 6.73 14.56
C VAL A 85 2.56 7.82 15.26
N GLN A 86 1.29 7.53 15.60
CA GLN A 86 0.41 8.49 16.30
C GLN A 86 1.01 8.97 17.62
N ASN A 87 1.66 8.05 18.35
CA ASN A 87 2.25 8.32 19.66
C ASN A 87 3.72 8.79 19.57
N GLY A 88 4.31 8.83 18.37
CA GLY A 88 5.71 9.21 18.17
C GLY A 88 6.71 8.15 18.64
N THR A 89 6.30 6.90 18.82
CA THR A 89 7.20 5.77 19.13
C THR A 89 8.12 5.46 17.96
N VAL A 90 7.61 5.58 16.74
CA VAL A 90 8.37 5.53 15.48
C VAL A 90 7.96 6.70 14.61
N GLU A 91 8.84 7.11 13.72
CA GLU A 91 8.60 8.24 12.83
C GLU A 91 7.77 7.85 11.62
N VAL A 92 7.91 6.59 11.15
CA VAL A 92 7.26 6.06 9.93
C VAL A 92 6.66 4.68 10.20
N ALA A 93 5.49 4.43 9.64
CA ALA A 93 4.93 3.09 9.48
C ALA A 93 4.78 2.77 7.99
N HIS A 94 5.08 1.53 7.58
CA HIS A 94 4.76 0.99 6.27
C HIS A 94 3.70 -0.10 6.41
N THR A 95 2.51 0.11 5.86
CA THR A 95 1.35 -0.74 6.14
C THR A 95 0.29 -0.67 5.05
N ALA A 96 -0.67 -1.59 5.12
CA ALA A 96 -1.92 -1.52 4.37
C ALA A 96 -2.95 -0.73 5.20
N PRO A 97 -3.41 0.44 4.74
CA PRO A 97 -4.34 1.27 5.48
C PRO A 97 -5.59 0.55 5.99
N TYR A 98 -6.15 -0.37 5.22
CA TYR A 98 -7.37 -1.10 5.59
C TYR A 98 -7.20 -1.97 6.87
N TYR A 99 -5.99 -2.29 7.33
CA TYR A 99 -5.80 -2.99 8.59
C TYR A 99 -6.34 -2.22 9.80
N PHE A 100 -6.52 -0.92 9.64
CA PHE A 100 -6.99 0.00 10.68
C PHE A 100 -8.46 0.40 10.51
N PHE A 101 -9.23 -0.33 9.68
CA PHE A 101 -10.67 -0.07 9.49
C PHE A 101 -11.47 -0.13 10.80
N GLY A 102 -10.97 -0.83 11.82
CA GLY A 102 -11.56 -0.85 13.15
C GLY A 102 -11.44 0.48 13.92
N LYS A 103 -10.52 1.37 13.54
CA LYS A 103 -10.45 2.74 14.07
C LYS A 103 -11.45 3.65 13.37
N ASP A 104 -11.53 3.55 12.06
CA ASP A 104 -12.49 4.24 11.18
C ASP A 104 -12.47 3.51 9.83
N GLU A 105 -13.65 3.17 9.30
CA GLU A 105 -13.76 2.44 8.03
C GLU A 105 -13.13 3.19 6.87
N THR A 106 -13.01 4.51 6.96
CA THR A 106 -12.42 5.38 5.93
C THR A 106 -10.96 5.01 5.60
N PHE A 107 -10.22 4.41 6.55
CA PHE A 107 -8.88 3.88 6.27
C PHE A 107 -8.85 2.94 5.06
N ALA A 108 -9.91 2.16 4.84
CA ALA A 108 -9.97 1.22 3.71
C ALA A 108 -9.94 1.90 2.34
N LEU A 109 -10.49 3.11 2.23
CA LEU A 109 -10.51 3.87 0.97
C LEU A 109 -9.11 4.32 0.51
N GLY A 110 -8.16 4.43 1.43
CA GLY A 110 -6.76 4.70 1.13
C GLY A 110 -5.97 3.47 0.68
N CYS A 111 -6.57 2.28 0.70
CA CYS A 111 -5.92 1.03 0.33
C CYS A 111 -6.69 0.30 -0.78
N ALA A 112 -7.70 -0.46 -0.40
CA ALA A 112 -8.61 -1.16 -1.30
C ALA A 112 -9.94 -1.44 -0.60
N ILE A 113 -10.99 -1.46 -1.39
CA ILE A 113 -12.31 -1.95 -1.00
C ILE A 113 -12.79 -2.96 -2.05
N PRO A 114 -13.62 -3.95 -1.68
CA PRO A 114 -14.17 -4.93 -2.61
C PRO A 114 -14.77 -4.28 -3.86
N PHE A 115 -14.43 -4.78 -5.04
CA PHE A 115 -14.84 -4.22 -6.34
C PHE A 115 -14.49 -2.72 -6.50
N GLY A 116 -13.41 -2.28 -5.87
CA GLY A 116 -12.88 -0.93 -5.93
C GLY A 116 -12.04 -0.67 -7.17
N LEU A 117 -11.20 0.36 -7.07
CA LEU A 117 -10.24 0.75 -8.11
C LEU A 117 -9.15 -0.32 -8.27
N ASN A 118 -8.69 -0.54 -9.50
CA ASN A 118 -7.45 -1.26 -9.74
C ASN A 118 -6.23 -0.38 -9.47
N SER A 119 -5.01 -0.93 -9.58
CA SER A 119 -3.78 -0.22 -9.23
C SER A 119 -3.57 1.07 -10.03
N ARG A 120 -3.81 1.08 -11.33
CA ARG A 120 -3.67 2.28 -12.17
C ARG A 120 -4.73 3.32 -11.84
N GLN A 121 -5.98 2.89 -11.67
CA GLN A 121 -7.09 3.75 -11.28
C GLN A 121 -6.86 4.35 -9.89
N MET A 122 -6.35 3.56 -8.93
CA MET A 122 -6.03 4.04 -7.59
C MET A 122 -4.92 5.09 -7.63
N THR A 123 -3.86 4.86 -8.39
CA THR A 123 -2.78 5.82 -8.60
C THR A 123 -3.29 7.11 -9.25
N ALA A 124 -4.14 7.00 -10.27
CA ALA A 124 -4.76 8.15 -10.93
C ALA A 124 -5.67 8.95 -9.97
N TRP A 125 -6.48 8.27 -9.15
CA TRP A 125 -7.32 8.93 -8.15
C TRP A 125 -6.48 9.67 -7.10
N MET A 126 -5.38 9.08 -6.66
CA MET A 126 -4.49 9.69 -5.67
C MET A 126 -3.72 10.90 -6.23
N ILE A 127 -3.18 10.82 -7.46
CA ILE A 127 -2.27 11.84 -7.99
C ILE A 127 -3.03 12.96 -8.71
N GLU A 128 -3.96 12.61 -9.60
CA GLU A 128 -4.68 13.56 -10.47
C GLU A 128 -6.13 13.81 -10.02
N GLY A 129 -6.70 12.88 -9.22
CA GLY A 129 -8.00 13.04 -8.60
C GLY A 129 -7.90 13.74 -7.24
N ASN A 130 -8.95 13.59 -6.44
CA ASN A 130 -9.01 14.17 -5.10
C ASN A 130 -8.47 13.22 -4.00
N GLY A 131 -8.04 12.02 -4.35
CA GLY A 131 -7.73 10.94 -3.41
C GLY A 131 -6.71 11.33 -2.35
N LEU A 132 -5.52 11.80 -2.76
CA LEU A 132 -4.48 12.18 -1.81
C LEU A 132 -4.90 13.32 -0.90
N LYS A 133 -5.60 14.33 -1.43
CA LYS A 133 -6.12 15.45 -0.64
C LYS A 133 -7.12 14.97 0.42
N LEU A 134 -8.11 14.19 0.01
CA LEU A 134 -9.16 13.69 0.89
C LEU A 134 -8.61 12.76 1.97
N MET A 135 -7.69 11.86 1.59
CA MET A 135 -7.06 10.95 2.54
C MET A 135 -6.13 11.68 3.51
N ARG A 136 -5.38 12.69 3.07
CA ARG A 136 -4.56 13.53 3.96
C ARG A 136 -5.40 14.33 4.95
N GLU A 137 -6.54 14.88 4.52
CA GLU A 137 -7.50 15.54 5.42
C GLU A 137 -8.03 14.55 6.48
N PHE A 138 -8.35 13.33 6.07
CA PHE A 138 -8.79 12.27 6.98
C PHE A 138 -7.69 11.85 7.95
N TYR A 139 -6.49 11.53 7.45
CA TYR A 139 -5.37 11.04 8.26
C TYR A 139 -4.82 12.10 9.24
N ALA A 140 -5.04 13.38 8.96
CA ALA A 140 -4.67 14.45 9.89
C ALA A 140 -5.35 14.31 11.26
N ASN A 141 -6.57 13.75 11.32
CA ASN A 141 -7.27 13.47 12.58
C ASN A 141 -6.53 12.42 13.44
N PHE A 142 -5.60 11.68 12.84
CA PHE A 142 -4.78 10.67 13.49
C PHE A 142 -3.31 11.10 13.62
N ASN A 143 -2.99 12.38 13.46
CA ASN A 143 -1.61 12.91 13.46
C ASN A 143 -0.69 12.26 12.40
N ILE A 144 -1.24 11.86 11.27
CA ILE A 144 -0.54 11.16 10.19
C ILE A 144 -0.59 11.98 8.90
N ILE A 145 0.51 11.98 8.16
CA ILE A 145 0.56 12.32 6.75
C ILE A 145 0.97 11.07 5.97
N ASN A 146 0.30 10.78 4.84
CA ASN A 146 0.57 9.59 4.05
C ASN A 146 1.33 9.90 2.77
N PHE A 147 2.08 8.89 2.31
CA PHE A 147 2.71 8.81 1.00
C PHE A 147 2.47 7.42 0.44
N MET A 148 2.17 7.33 -0.86
CA MET A 148 2.01 6.03 -1.53
C MET A 148 3.28 5.19 -1.37
N GLY A 149 3.16 4.03 -0.73
CA GLY A 149 4.28 3.19 -0.32
C GLY A 149 4.34 1.84 -1.01
N GLY A 150 3.57 1.66 -2.08
CA GLY A 150 3.50 0.44 -2.88
C GLY A 150 2.11 0.18 -3.42
N ASN A 151 2.02 -0.76 -4.35
CA ASN A 151 0.76 -1.34 -4.80
C ASN A 151 1.02 -2.80 -5.20
N THR A 152 0.12 -3.71 -4.86
CA THR A 152 0.30 -5.14 -5.18
C THR A 152 -0.17 -5.52 -6.58
N GLY A 153 -0.88 -4.63 -7.27
CA GLY A 153 -1.70 -5.02 -8.41
C GLY A 153 -2.92 -5.83 -7.98
N ALA A 154 -3.66 -6.36 -8.93
CA ALA A 154 -4.80 -7.24 -8.65
C ALA A 154 -4.33 -8.53 -7.96
N GLN A 155 -5.03 -8.90 -6.89
CA GLN A 155 -4.68 -10.06 -6.11
C GLN A 155 -5.41 -11.33 -6.54
N MET A 156 -4.89 -12.46 -6.07
CA MET A 156 -5.58 -13.76 -6.19
C MET A 156 -6.65 -13.91 -5.11
N GLY A 157 -7.59 -14.84 -5.35
CA GLY A 157 -8.71 -15.16 -4.47
C GLY A 157 -8.37 -16.04 -3.26
N GLY A 158 -7.09 -16.24 -2.97
CA GLY A 158 -6.61 -16.96 -1.78
C GLY A 158 -6.63 -18.48 -1.87
N TRP A 159 -6.19 -19.11 -0.79
CA TRP A 159 -5.93 -20.54 -0.62
C TRP A 159 -7.00 -21.20 0.21
N TYR A 160 -7.48 -22.36 -0.24
CA TYR A 160 -8.59 -23.08 0.35
C TYR A 160 -8.23 -24.55 0.56
N ARG A 161 -8.63 -25.10 1.71
CA ARG A 161 -8.54 -26.57 1.95
C ARG A 161 -9.46 -27.34 1.04
N LYS A 162 -10.64 -26.78 0.73
CA LYS A 162 -11.62 -27.29 -0.22
C LYS A 162 -12.02 -26.15 -1.17
N PRO A 163 -12.23 -26.43 -2.46
CA PRO A 163 -12.69 -25.40 -3.38
C PRO A 163 -14.09 -24.90 -3.01
N ILE A 164 -14.39 -23.65 -3.34
CA ILE A 164 -15.72 -23.06 -3.21
C ILE A 164 -16.47 -23.31 -4.52
N ASN A 165 -17.56 -24.06 -4.45
CA ASN A 165 -18.37 -24.44 -5.62
C ASN A 165 -19.70 -23.65 -5.68
N SER A 166 -20.13 -23.04 -4.58
CA SER A 166 -21.34 -22.24 -4.47
C SER A 166 -21.34 -21.37 -3.22
N MET A 167 -22.34 -20.48 -3.09
CA MET A 167 -22.58 -19.70 -1.87
C MET A 167 -22.76 -20.56 -0.62
N ALA A 168 -23.24 -21.81 -0.75
CA ALA A 168 -23.40 -22.69 0.40
C ALA A 168 -22.06 -23.00 1.07
N ASP A 169 -20.96 -23.06 0.31
CA ASP A 169 -19.63 -23.34 0.84
C ASP A 169 -19.01 -22.14 1.62
N MET A 170 -19.59 -20.96 1.46
CA MET A 170 -19.17 -19.79 2.24
C MET A 170 -19.69 -19.83 3.70
N LYS A 171 -20.78 -20.57 3.95
CA LYS A 171 -21.41 -20.61 5.28
C LYS A 171 -20.51 -21.27 6.32
N GLY A 172 -20.14 -20.50 7.32
CA GLY A 172 -19.27 -20.96 8.41
C GLY A 172 -17.80 -21.12 8.04
N LEU A 173 -17.39 -20.75 6.81
CA LEU A 173 -16.00 -20.80 6.36
C LEU A 173 -15.14 -19.88 7.24
N LYS A 174 -14.19 -20.46 7.96
CA LYS A 174 -13.21 -19.68 8.75
C LYS A 174 -12.14 -19.16 7.80
N PHE A 175 -12.26 -17.89 7.45
CA PHE A 175 -11.46 -17.31 6.39
C PHE A 175 -10.59 -16.17 6.92
N ARG A 176 -9.27 -16.34 6.83
CA ARG A 176 -8.36 -15.21 7.01
C ARG A 176 -8.46 -14.32 5.78
N VAL A 177 -8.95 -13.12 5.99
CA VAL A 177 -9.05 -12.09 4.96
C VAL A 177 -8.61 -10.75 5.55
N GLY A 178 -7.76 -10.04 4.82
CA GLY A 178 -7.22 -8.75 5.26
C GLY A 178 -8.29 -7.66 5.31
N GLY A 179 -8.23 -6.87 6.39
CA GLY A 179 -8.93 -5.61 6.50
C GLY A 179 -10.43 -5.65 6.27
N PHE A 180 -10.88 -4.76 5.40
CA PHE A 180 -12.29 -4.43 5.19
C PHE A 180 -13.13 -5.55 4.54
N ALA A 181 -12.54 -6.37 3.69
CA ALA A 181 -13.25 -7.46 2.99
C ALA A 181 -13.87 -8.47 3.95
N GLY A 182 -13.33 -8.59 5.18
CA GLY A 182 -13.90 -9.45 6.21
C GLY A 182 -15.36 -9.12 6.52
N LYS A 183 -15.76 -7.84 6.51
CA LYS A 183 -17.16 -7.42 6.70
C LYS A 183 -18.10 -7.95 5.61
N VAL A 184 -17.63 -8.06 4.38
CA VAL A 184 -18.41 -8.63 3.27
C VAL A 184 -18.48 -10.14 3.40
N VAL A 185 -17.36 -10.81 3.72
CA VAL A 185 -17.33 -12.26 3.98
C VAL A 185 -18.29 -12.64 5.12
N GLU A 186 -18.38 -11.84 6.17
CA GLU A 186 -19.36 -12.05 7.27
C GLU A 186 -20.81 -11.98 6.76
N ARG A 187 -21.15 -10.99 5.92
CA ARG A 187 -22.48 -10.88 5.29
C ARG A 187 -22.81 -12.05 4.37
N MET A 188 -21.78 -12.67 3.79
CA MET A 188 -21.91 -13.90 2.99
C MET A 188 -22.03 -15.18 3.84
N GLY A 189 -22.02 -15.05 5.18
CA GLY A 189 -22.15 -16.17 6.12
C GLY A 189 -20.81 -16.81 6.52
N GLY A 190 -19.68 -16.28 6.10
CA GLY A 190 -18.35 -16.72 6.52
C GLY A 190 -17.97 -16.19 7.91
N VAL A 191 -16.86 -16.70 8.44
CA VAL A 191 -16.28 -16.29 9.72
C VAL A 191 -14.91 -15.67 9.47
N PRO A 192 -14.83 -14.35 9.20
CA PRO A 192 -13.58 -13.68 8.88
C PRO A 192 -12.66 -13.59 10.09
N GLN A 193 -11.36 -13.68 9.84
CA GLN A 193 -10.33 -13.48 10.86
C GLN A 193 -9.22 -12.58 10.30
N ASN A 194 -8.85 -11.53 11.01
CA ASN A 194 -7.73 -10.67 10.63
C ASN A 194 -6.45 -11.14 11.34
N ILE A 195 -5.65 -11.96 10.65
CA ILE A 195 -4.42 -12.55 11.18
C ILE A 195 -3.22 -11.96 10.43
N PRO A 196 -2.14 -11.55 11.13
CA PRO A 196 -0.91 -11.08 10.51
C PRO A 196 -0.28 -12.13 9.56
N GLY A 197 0.37 -11.67 8.48
CA GLY A 197 0.89 -12.55 7.43
C GLY A 197 1.79 -13.68 7.93
N GLY A 198 2.65 -13.39 8.92
CA GLY A 198 3.56 -14.39 9.49
C GLY A 198 2.89 -15.52 10.29
N GLU A 199 1.61 -15.39 10.63
CA GLU A 199 0.85 -16.36 11.43
C GLU A 199 -0.11 -17.22 10.61
N ILE A 200 -0.32 -16.88 9.32
CA ILE A 200 -1.33 -17.51 8.45
C ILE A 200 -1.00 -18.98 8.20
N TYR A 201 0.26 -19.30 7.88
CA TYR A 201 0.67 -20.67 7.59
C TYR A 201 0.31 -21.62 8.72
N GLN A 202 0.68 -21.28 9.97
CA GLN A 202 0.40 -22.10 11.13
C GLN A 202 -1.11 -22.23 11.40
N SER A 203 -1.88 -21.17 11.12
CA SER A 203 -3.33 -21.17 11.29
C SER A 203 -4.03 -22.11 10.31
N LEU A 204 -3.57 -22.14 9.04
CA LEU A 204 -4.01 -23.12 8.03
C LEU A 204 -3.58 -24.54 8.40
N GLU A 205 -2.31 -24.72 8.79
CA GLU A 205 -1.76 -26.02 9.14
C GLU A 205 -2.51 -26.69 10.30
N LYS A 206 -2.78 -25.92 11.36
CA LYS A 206 -3.53 -26.39 12.54
C LYS A 206 -5.04 -26.51 12.29
N GLY A 207 -5.56 -26.01 11.15
CA GLY A 207 -7.00 -26.01 10.85
C GLY A 207 -7.83 -25.05 11.71
N THR A 208 -7.20 -24.05 12.33
CA THR A 208 -7.93 -22.97 13.00
C THR A 208 -8.65 -22.06 12.00
N ILE A 209 -8.16 -22.02 10.76
CA ILE A 209 -8.82 -21.43 9.59
C ILE A 209 -8.89 -22.44 8.43
N ASP A 210 -9.89 -22.29 7.57
CA ASP A 210 -10.16 -23.16 6.41
C ASP A 210 -9.60 -22.59 5.12
N ALA A 211 -9.43 -21.27 5.09
CA ALA A 211 -8.98 -20.52 3.93
C ALA A 211 -8.20 -19.26 4.35
N ALA A 212 -7.32 -18.78 3.47
CA ALA A 212 -6.60 -17.53 3.65
C ALA A 212 -6.29 -16.88 2.31
N GLU A 213 -6.46 -15.55 2.25
CA GLU A 213 -5.87 -14.74 1.19
C GLU A 213 -4.59 -14.08 1.69
N TRP A 214 -3.72 -13.68 0.76
CA TRP A 214 -2.58 -12.83 1.03
C TRP A 214 -2.38 -11.81 -0.09
N VAL A 215 -1.61 -12.12 -1.12
CA VAL A 215 -1.40 -11.22 -2.27
C VAL A 215 -1.52 -11.99 -3.58
N GLY A 216 -0.55 -12.84 -3.87
CA GLY A 216 -0.45 -13.48 -5.15
C GLY A 216 0.68 -14.52 -5.18
N PRO A 217 0.90 -15.15 -6.34
CA PRO A 217 1.72 -16.36 -6.45
C PRO A 217 3.09 -16.27 -5.81
N TYR A 218 3.79 -15.14 -6.00
CA TYR A 218 5.18 -15.02 -5.54
C TYR A 218 5.31 -14.97 -4.02
N ASP A 219 4.54 -14.12 -3.36
CA ASP A 219 4.56 -14.01 -1.90
C ASP A 219 3.94 -15.25 -1.26
N ASP A 220 2.81 -15.73 -1.81
CA ASP A 220 2.06 -16.86 -1.27
C ASP A 220 2.90 -18.16 -1.32
N GLN A 221 3.71 -18.33 -2.39
CA GLN A 221 4.67 -19.44 -2.50
C GLN A 221 5.75 -19.35 -1.41
N LYS A 222 6.27 -18.15 -1.13
CA LYS A 222 7.26 -17.93 -0.06
C LYS A 222 6.70 -18.24 1.32
N LEU A 223 5.42 -17.91 1.53
CA LEU A 223 4.71 -18.20 2.77
C LEU A 223 4.28 -19.68 2.88
N GLY A 224 4.37 -20.44 1.78
CA GLY A 224 4.17 -21.88 1.77
C GLY A 224 2.72 -22.34 1.81
N PHE A 225 1.75 -21.48 1.51
CA PHE A 225 0.32 -21.80 1.65
C PHE A 225 -0.12 -23.00 0.83
N ASN A 226 0.47 -23.22 -0.35
CA ASN A 226 0.23 -24.36 -1.21
C ASN A 226 0.50 -25.73 -0.54
N LYS A 227 1.28 -25.76 0.52
CA LYS A 227 1.62 -27.00 1.26
C LYS A 227 0.50 -27.45 2.19
N VAL A 228 -0.34 -26.50 2.63
CA VAL A 228 -1.39 -26.73 3.64
C VAL A 228 -2.81 -26.50 3.11
N ALA A 229 -2.97 -25.83 1.97
CA ALA A 229 -4.25 -25.57 1.28
C ALA A 229 -4.00 -25.61 -0.24
N PRO A 230 -4.37 -26.72 -0.95
CA PRO A 230 -3.96 -26.93 -2.33
C PRO A 230 -4.80 -26.22 -3.38
N ASN A 231 -5.93 -25.61 -3.01
CA ASN A 231 -6.86 -24.99 -3.95
C ASN A 231 -6.67 -23.47 -3.93
N TYR A 232 -6.38 -22.88 -5.10
CA TYR A 232 -6.06 -21.47 -5.25
C TYR A 232 -7.09 -20.76 -6.11
N ALA A 233 -7.83 -19.85 -5.49
CA ALA A 233 -8.94 -19.15 -6.12
C ALA A 233 -8.53 -17.94 -6.94
N PHE A 234 -9.36 -17.53 -7.88
CA PHE A 234 -9.28 -16.26 -8.61
C PHE A 234 -10.68 -15.81 -9.11
N PRO A 235 -10.85 -14.49 -9.39
CA PRO A 235 -10.02 -13.37 -8.99
C PRO A 235 -10.18 -13.01 -7.51
N GLY A 236 -9.23 -12.24 -6.95
CA GLY A 236 -9.39 -11.61 -5.63
C GLY A 236 -10.31 -10.41 -5.72
N TRP A 237 -11.61 -10.61 -5.65
CA TRP A 237 -12.63 -9.58 -5.84
C TRP A 237 -12.61 -8.47 -4.79
N TRP A 238 -11.93 -8.70 -3.69
CA TRP A 238 -11.75 -7.72 -2.60
C TRP A 238 -10.64 -6.70 -2.85
N GLU A 239 -9.68 -7.00 -3.73
CA GLU A 239 -8.47 -6.21 -3.91
C GLU A 239 -8.02 -6.14 -5.37
N GLY A 240 -8.58 -5.18 -6.11
CA GLY A 240 -8.20 -4.92 -7.51
C GLY A 240 -6.82 -4.26 -7.66
N GLY A 241 -6.31 -3.66 -6.57
CA GLY A 241 -5.00 -3.00 -6.53
C GLY A 241 -4.79 -2.30 -5.20
N PRO A 242 -4.54 -3.05 -4.10
CA PRO A 242 -4.35 -2.45 -2.79
C PRO A 242 -3.09 -1.59 -2.77
N GLN A 243 -3.28 -0.32 -2.40
CA GLN A 243 -2.21 0.61 -2.15
C GLN A 243 -1.71 0.46 -0.73
N LEU A 244 -0.40 0.41 -0.57
CA LEU A 244 0.26 0.52 0.73
C LEU A 244 0.71 1.97 0.93
N ASP A 245 0.74 2.40 2.18
CA ASP A 245 1.18 3.75 2.52
C ASP A 245 2.39 3.73 3.46
N PHE A 246 3.25 4.73 3.28
CA PHE A 246 4.12 5.22 4.34
C PHE A 246 3.34 6.25 5.14
N PHE A 247 2.99 5.91 6.36
CA PHE A 247 2.41 6.84 7.33
C PHE A 247 3.52 7.49 8.14
N ILE A 248 3.61 8.80 8.07
CA ILE A 248 4.62 9.59 8.79
C ILE A 248 3.91 10.46 9.82
N GLY A 249 4.46 10.53 11.03
CA GLY A 249 3.93 11.41 12.06
C GLY A 249 3.99 12.89 11.61
N THR A 250 2.87 13.61 11.71
CA THR A 250 2.79 15.00 11.24
C THR A 250 3.85 15.89 11.89
N LYS A 251 4.16 15.67 13.18
CA LYS A 251 5.22 16.41 13.89
C LYS A 251 6.62 16.11 13.31
N ALA A 252 6.91 14.84 13.04
CA ALA A 252 8.19 14.42 12.46
C ALA A 252 8.36 14.99 11.06
N PHE A 253 7.31 14.89 10.22
CA PHE A 253 7.34 15.46 8.87
C PHE A 253 7.44 17.00 8.86
N ALA A 254 6.71 17.68 9.75
CA ALA A 254 6.76 19.14 9.85
C ALA A 254 8.16 19.66 10.18
N ALA A 255 8.93 18.92 10.98
CA ALA A 255 10.29 19.27 11.36
C ALA A 255 11.32 19.16 10.23
N LEU A 256 10.98 18.51 9.12
CA LEU A 256 11.86 18.39 7.96
C LEU A 256 12.01 19.71 7.21
N THR A 257 13.19 19.93 6.63
CA THR A 257 13.41 21.02 5.66
C THR A 257 12.59 20.76 4.38
N PRO A 258 12.29 21.79 3.58
CA PRO A 258 11.62 21.60 2.30
C PRO A 258 12.31 20.59 1.39
N GLU A 259 13.65 20.57 1.38
CA GLU A 259 14.45 19.62 0.62
C GLU A 259 14.23 18.18 1.11
N TYR A 260 14.25 17.91 2.41
CA TYR A 260 14.01 16.58 2.94
C TYR A 260 12.56 16.11 2.75
N LYS A 261 11.58 17.02 2.76
CA LYS A 261 10.20 16.73 2.39
C LYS A 261 10.10 16.26 0.95
N ALA A 262 10.77 16.95 0.02
CA ALA A 262 10.81 16.55 -1.39
C ALA A 262 11.51 15.19 -1.59
N ILE A 263 12.60 14.92 -0.84
CA ILE A 263 13.28 13.62 -0.86
C ILE A 263 12.35 12.50 -0.40
N VAL A 264 11.61 12.70 0.70
CA VAL A 264 10.63 11.71 1.20
C VAL A 264 9.56 11.41 0.15
N GLU A 265 9.02 12.43 -0.49
CA GLU A 265 8.00 12.30 -1.53
C GLU A 265 8.53 11.54 -2.76
N ALA A 266 9.70 11.90 -3.25
CA ALA A 266 10.34 11.24 -4.38
C ALA A 266 10.70 9.77 -4.06
N ALA A 267 11.24 9.50 -2.86
CA ALA A 267 11.58 8.15 -2.43
C ALA A 267 10.34 7.25 -2.32
N ALA A 268 9.23 7.78 -1.81
CA ALA A 268 7.96 7.07 -1.73
C ALA A 268 7.43 6.70 -3.12
N ALA A 269 7.47 7.64 -4.08
CA ALA A 269 7.06 7.40 -5.45
C ALA A 269 7.91 6.28 -6.12
N VAL A 270 9.22 6.26 -5.88
CA VAL A 270 10.09 5.17 -6.38
C VAL A 270 9.70 3.83 -5.76
N ALA A 271 9.49 3.78 -4.44
CA ALA A 271 9.10 2.54 -3.75
C ALA A 271 7.73 2.03 -4.22
N HIS A 272 6.79 2.94 -4.50
CA HIS A 272 5.47 2.62 -5.03
C HIS A 272 5.54 1.88 -6.37
N VAL A 273 6.29 2.42 -7.32
CA VAL A 273 6.47 1.82 -8.65
C VAL A 273 7.27 0.51 -8.57
N ASP A 274 8.31 0.47 -7.76
CA ASP A 274 9.18 -0.71 -7.60
C ASP A 274 8.40 -1.92 -7.07
N MET A 275 7.53 -1.75 -6.09
CA MET A 275 6.73 -2.86 -5.54
C MET A 275 5.84 -3.48 -6.61
N GLN A 276 5.06 -2.68 -7.32
CA GLN A 276 4.16 -3.20 -8.36
C GLN A 276 4.94 -3.88 -9.48
N ALA A 277 6.02 -3.26 -9.97
CA ALA A 277 6.87 -3.85 -11.00
C ALA A 277 7.45 -5.22 -10.58
N LYS A 278 7.82 -5.37 -9.31
CA LYS A 278 8.29 -6.65 -8.77
C LYS A 278 7.19 -7.72 -8.79
N TYR A 279 5.97 -7.38 -8.39
CA TYR A 279 4.85 -8.31 -8.43
C TYR A 279 4.52 -8.74 -9.86
N ASP A 280 4.38 -7.79 -10.77
CA ASP A 280 4.03 -8.05 -12.17
C ASP A 280 5.09 -8.90 -12.86
N ALA A 281 6.37 -8.69 -12.55
CA ALA A 281 7.46 -9.47 -13.12
C ALA A 281 7.61 -10.88 -12.51
N ARG A 282 7.27 -11.07 -11.23
CA ARG A 282 7.55 -12.32 -10.51
C ARG A 282 6.38 -13.27 -10.38
N ASN A 283 5.16 -12.74 -10.31
CA ASN A 283 3.95 -13.53 -10.18
C ASN A 283 3.75 -14.56 -11.32
N PRO A 284 4.03 -14.25 -12.60
CA PRO A 284 3.82 -15.23 -13.67
C PRO A 284 4.68 -16.49 -13.53
N LEU A 285 5.95 -16.33 -13.14
CA LEU A 285 6.83 -17.48 -12.93
C LEU A 285 6.42 -18.28 -11.69
N ALA A 286 6.11 -17.60 -10.60
CA ALA A 286 5.67 -18.24 -9.37
C ALA A 286 4.34 -19.01 -9.58
N LEU A 287 3.40 -18.46 -10.34
CA LEU A 287 2.16 -19.16 -10.69
C LEU A 287 2.44 -20.46 -11.47
N LYS A 288 3.31 -20.41 -12.47
CA LYS A 288 3.72 -21.61 -13.23
C LYS A 288 4.32 -22.67 -12.31
N GLN A 289 5.18 -22.28 -11.38
CA GLN A 289 5.81 -23.17 -10.41
C GLN A 289 4.79 -23.81 -9.45
N LEU A 290 3.85 -23.00 -8.93
CA LEU A 290 2.78 -23.49 -8.06
C LEU A 290 1.90 -24.52 -8.76
N VAL A 291 1.47 -24.24 -10.00
CA VAL A 291 0.66 -25.17 -10.80
C VAL A 291 1.44 -26.45 -11.11
N ALA A 292 2.70 -26.35 -11.54
CA ALA A 292 3.57 -27.50 -11.76
C ALA A 292 3.78 -28.32 -10.47
N GLY A 293 3.75 -27.68 -9.29
CA GLY A 293 3.81 -28.31 -7.98
C GLY A 293 2.49 -28.92 -7.48
N GLY A 294 1.41 -28.90 -8.28
CA GLY A 294 0.14 -29.54 -7.97
C GLY A 294 -0.94 -28.62 -7.38
N THR A 295 -0.71 -27.30 -7.35
CA THR A 295 -1.75 -26.33 -6.96
C THR A 295 -2.91 -26.36 -7.94
N LYS A 296 -4.13 -26.43 -7.42
CA LYS A 296 -5.36 -26.49 -8.19
C LYS A 296 -6.00 -25.11 -8.29
N LEU A 297 -5.95 -24.52 -9.47
CA LEU A 297 -6.63 -23.24 -9.73
C LEU A 297 -8.13 -23.44 -9.86
N PHE A 298 -8.94 -22.56 -9.26
CA PHE A 298 -10.36 -22.51 -9.47
C PHE A 298 -10.87 -21.08 -9.52
N ARG A 299 -11.88 -20.84 -10.35
CA ARG A 299 -12.56 -19.56 -10.44
C ARG A 299 -13.70 -19.53 -9.41
N PHE A 300 -13.88 -18.42 -8.73
CA PHE A 300 -15.07 -18.24 -7.90
C PHE A 300 -16.36 -18.43 -8.74
N PRO A 301 -17.34 -19.18 -8.22
CA PRO A 301 -18.65 -19.34 -8.85
C PRO A 301 -19.35 -17.99 -9.04
N LYS A 302 -20.23 -17.93 -10.04
CA LYS A 302 -20.95 -16.71 -10.38
C LYS A 302 -21.83 -16.20 -9.23
N ASP A 303 -22.54 -17.12 -8.55
CA ASP A 303 -23.39 -16.79 -7.39
C ASP A 303 -22.60 -16.20 -6.23
N VAL A 304 -21.36 -16.66 -5.99
CA VAL A 304 -20.44 -16.08 -4.99
C VAL A 304 -20.05 -14.66 -5.39
N MET A 305 -19.65 -14.45 -6.65
CA MET A 305 -19.23 -13.13 -7.15
C MET A 305 -20.38 -12.11 -7.12
N GLU A 306 -21.58 -12.51 -7.55
CA GLU A 306 -22.77 -11.65 -7.57
C GLU A 306 -23.22 -11.30 -6.14
N THR A 307 -23.18 -12.27 -5.24
CA THR A 307 -23.51 -12.02 -3.83
C THR A 307 -22.48 -11.11 -3.17
N ALA A 308 -21.19 -11.36 -3.39
CA ALA A 308 -20.12 -10.52 -2.87
C ALA A 308 -20.26 -9.05 -3.36
N PHE A 309 -20.57 -8.85 -4.64
CA PHE A 309 -20.79 -7.52 -5.21
C PHE A 309 -21.99 -6.83 -4.54
N LYS A 310 -23.14 -7.51 -4.47
CA LYS A 310 -24.36 -6.97 -3.85
C LYS A 310 -24.13 -6.59 -2.40
N GLU A 311 -23.52 -7.47 -1.60
CA GLU A 311 -23.24 -7.23 -0.18
C GLU A 311 -22.20 -6.12 0.02
N SER A 312 -21.24 -5.97 -0.90
CA SER A 312 -20.30 -4.87 -0.87
C SER A 312 -20.98 -3.52 -1.07
N MET A 313 -21.84 -3.40 -2.08
CA MET A 313 -22.57 -2.15 -2.35
C MET A 313 -23.50 -1.79 -1.19
N ALA A 314 -24.24 -2.76 -0.64
CA ALA A 314 -25.08 -2.55 0.53
C ALA A 314 -24.29 -2.10 1.77
N LEU A 315 -23.10 -2.70 1.99
CA LEU A 315 -22.23 -2.32 3.09
C LEU A 315 -21.74 -0.87 2.96
N TYR A 316 -21.40 -0.42 1.74
CA TYR A 316 -20.94 0.96 1.51
C TYR A 316 -22.02 2.00 1.82
N GLU A 317 -23.27 1.70 1.47
CA GLU A 317 -24.41 2.56 1.83
C GLU A 317 -24.63 2.59 3.35
N ASP A 318 -24.58 1.43 4.02
CA ASP A 318 -24.76 1.35 5.47
C ASP A 318 -23.69 2.14 6.24
N ILE A 319 -22.43 2.10 5.75
CA ILE A 319 -21.34 2.88 6.35
C ILE A 319 -21.51 4.35 6.04
N SER A 320 -21.89 4.71 4.81
CA SER A 320 -22.14 6.11 4.42
C SER A 320 -23.23 6.76 5.26
N ALA A 321 -24.20 5.99 5.72
CA ALA A 321 -25.26 6.48 6.61
C ALA A 321 -24.79 6.80 8.03
N LYS A 322 -23.67 6.21 8.48
CA LYS A 322 -23.21 6.26 9.89
C LYS A 322 -21.88 6.99 10.06
N ASN A 323 -21.01 6.94 9.06
CA ASN A 323 -19.67 7.50 9.12
C ASN A 323 -19.52 8.68 8.15
N PRO A 324 -19.47 9.92 8.65
CA PRO A 324 -19.36 11.13 7.81
C PRO A 324 -18.02 11.21 7.07
N ASN A 325 -16.92 10.71 7.64
CA ASN A 325 -15.61 10.66 6.97
C ASN A 325 -15.69 9.74 5.76
N TRP A 326 -16.19 8.51 5.95
CA TRP A 326 -16.42 7.57 4.87
C TRP A 326 -17.31 8.19 3.79
N LYS A 327 -18.47 8.72 4.15
CA LYS A 327 -19.43 9.31 3.20
C LYS A 327 -18.78 10.36 2.31
N LYS A 328 -17.97 11.25 2.91
CA LYS A 328 -17.26 12.31 2.18
C LYS A 328 -16.28 11.74 1.16
N VAL A 329 -15.42 10.81 1.58
CA VAL A 329 -14.37 10.26 0.73
C VAL A 329 -14.95 9.30 -0.30
N TYR A 330 -15.90 8.43 0.10
CA TYR A 330 -16.51 7.43 -0.78
C TYR A 330 -17.34 8.07 -1.90
N ALA A 331 -17.99 9.20 -1.67
CA ALA A 331 -18.74 9.90 -2.72
C ALA A 331 -17.83 10.30 -3.90
N ASP A 332 -16.64 10.81 -3.62
CA ASP A 332 -15.64 11.15 -4.65
C ASP A 332 -15.05 9.89 -5.29
N TYR A 333 -14.63 8.91 -4.47
CA TYR A 333 -14.11 7.63 -4.91
C TYR A 333 -15.07 6.90 -5.84
N ALA A 334 -16.36 6.83 -5.49
CA ALA A 334 -17.37 6.10 -6.27
C ALA A 334 -17.63 6.75 -7.63
N LYS A 335 -17.66 8.09 -7.67
CA LYS A 335 -17.76 8.84 -8.93
C LYS A 335 -16.56 8.58 -9.81
N PHE A 336 -15.34 8.71 -9.26
CA PHE A 336 -14.12 8.46 -10.00
C PHE A 336 -14.06 7.02 -10.53
N ARG A 337 -14.42 6.03 -9.70
CA ARG A 337 -14.52 4.63 -10.12
C ARG A 337 -15.47 4.42 -11.30
N ALA A 338 -16.61 5.08 -11.31
CA ALA A 338 -17.57 4.95 -12.42
C ALA A 338 -16.98 5.47 -13.74
N ASP A 339 -16.35 6.63 -13.72
CA ASP A 339 -15.70 7.24 -14.90
C ASP A 339 -14.53 6.38 -15.39
N GLU A 340 -13.66 5.89 -14.49
CA GLU A 340 -12.53 5.03 -14.81
C GLU A 340 -12.98 3.64 -15.31
N THR A 341 -14.03 3.06 -14.75
CA THR A 341 -14.58 1.79 -15.24
C THR A 341 -15.06 1.91 -16.68
N LEU A 342 -15.66 3.04 -17.03
CA LEU A 342 -16.08 3.31 -18.40
C LEU A 342 -14.88 3.41 -19.35
N TRP A 343 -13.85 4.19 -18.98
CA TRP A 343 -12.65 4.35 -19.78
C TRP A 343 -11.89 3.02 -19.97
N PHE A 344 -11.66 2.30 -18.87
CA PHE A 344 -10.91 1.04 -18.91
C PHE A 344 -11.64 -0.05 -19.72
N ARG A 345 -12.98 -0.03 -19.76
CA ARG A 345 -13.75 -0.95 -20.61
C ARG A 345 -13.41 -0.82 -22.09
N PHE A 346 -13.22 0.41 -22.56
CA PHE A 346 -12.89 0.66 -23.98
C PHE A 346 -11.40 0.51 -24.27
N ALA A 347 -10.56 1.03 -23.41
CA ALA A 347 -9.11 1.03 -23.64
C ALA A 347 -8.48 -0.31 -23.21
N GLU A 348 -8.39 -0.56 -21.91
CA GLU A 348 -7.62 -1.68 -21.37
C GLU A 348 -8.30 -3.03 -21.63
N ALA A 349 -9.58 -3.19 -21.25
CA ALA A 349 -10.27 -4.45 -21.41
C ALA A 349 -10.41 -4.84 -22.88
N GLY A 350 -10.68 -3.87 -23.77
CA GLY A 350 -10.76 -4.16 -25.21
C GLY A 350 -9.42 -4.62 -25.80
N PHE A 351 -8.30 -4.03 -25.35
CA PHE A 351 -6.98 -4.48 -25.76
C PHE A 351 -6.62 -5.84 -25.15
N ASP A 352 -6.81 -6.01 -23.85
CA ASP A 352 -6.48 -7.23 -23.12
C ASP A 352 -7.27 -8.43 -23.61
N ASP A 353 -8.58 -8.28 -23.86
CA ASP A 353 -9.45 -9.35 -24.40
C ASP A 353 -8.94 -9.81 -25.77
N PHE A 354 -8.55 -8.86 -26.64
CA PHE A 354 -7.97 -9.20 -27.94
C PHE A 354 -6.66 -9.96 -27.76
N MET A 355 -5.72 -9.43 -26.94
CA MET A 355 -4.41 -10.05 -26.74
C MET A 355 -4.52 -11.46 -26.13
N GLN A 356 -5.42 -11.65 -25.13
CA GLN A 356 -5.64 -12.97 -24.51
C GLN A 356 -6.24 -14.00 -25.47
N SER A 357 -6.91 -13.57 -26.54
CA SER A 357 -7.44 -14.46 -27.58
C SER A 357 -6.36 -14.93 -28.56
N GLN A 358 -5.19 -14.30 -28.57
CA GLN A 358 -4.11 -14.65 -29.50
C GLN A 358 -3.25 -15.80 -28.95
N LYS A 359 -2.63 -16.55 -29.87
CA LYS A 359 -1.61 -17.58 -29.55
C LYS A 359 -0.24 -16.99 -29.83
N PHE A 360 0.61 -16.96 -28.84
CA PHE A 360 2.00 -16.53 -28.95
C PHE A 360 2.93 -17.73 -28.89
#